data_c42d35085deadbc77206812b4dea79d8
#
_entry.id   c42d35085deadbc77206812b4dea79d8
#
_cell.length_a   1.000
_cell.length_b   1.000
_cell.length_c   1.000
_cell.angle_alpha   90.00
_cell.angle_beta   90.00
_cell.angle_gamma   90.00
#
_symmetry.space_group_name_H-M   'P 1'
#
loop_
_entity.id
_entity.type
_entity.pdbx_description
1 polymer ?
#
loop_
_entity_poly.entity_id
_entity_poly.type
_entity_poly.pdbx_seq_one_letter_code
_entity_poly.pdbx_strand_id
1 'polypeptide(L)'
;MAFRPLYIGDWKEFRVFTLINKQNQTFLNMRDFKDIKVAVAGTGYVGLSIATLLAQHHHVTAVDVIPEKVEKLNNKISPIQDDYIEKYLAEKPLNLVATLNGKSAYADADFVVIAAPTNYDSKKNFFDTSAVEAVIELVLQSNPNAIMVIKSTIPVGYTAYVRKKYNCSNIIFSPEFLRESKALYDNLYPSRIIVGTDMEDERLVKAANSFADLLKEGAIKEDINTLIMGFTEAEAVKLFANTY
;
A
#
# COMPACT_ATOMS: atom_id res chain seq x y z
N MET A 1 57.01 2.19 33.15
CA MET A 1 56.06 1.97 32.05
C MET A 1 54.76 2.70 32.39
N ALA A 2 54.46 3.82 31.76
CA ALA A 2 53.33 4.65 32.06
C ALA A 2 52.19 4.31 31.13
N PHE A 3 51.03 3.88 31.69
CA PHE A 3 49.78 3.71 30.96
C PHE A 3 49.23 5.08 30.51
N ARG A 4 49.03 5.27 29.20
CA ARG A 4 48.28 6.41 28.65
C ARG A 4 46.79 6.05 28.70
N PRO A 5 45.89 6.97 29.17
CA PRO A 5 44.47 6.76 29.07
C PRO A 5 43.97 6.94 27.64
N LEU A 6 43.11 6.02 27.20
CA LEU A 6 42.37 6.13 25.94
C LEU A 6 41.43 7.33 25.95
N TYR A 7 41.49 8.15 24.92
CA TYR A 7 40.65 9.30 24.64
C TYR A 7 39.20 8.83 24.50
N ILE A 8 38.35 9.29 25.40
CA ILE A 8 36.91 9.12 25.31
C ILE A 8 36.40 10.20 24.35
N GLY A 9 35.93 9.79 23.18
CA GLY A 9 35.33 10.64 22.18
C GLY A 9 34.10 11.38 22.72
N ASP A 10 33.87 12.53 22.14
CA ASP A 10 33.00 13.60 22.57
C ASP A 10 31.51 13.15 22.77
N TRP A 11 31.04 13.24 24.01
CA TRP A 11 29.67 12.93 24.43
C TRP A 11 28.59 13.77 23.72
N LYS A 12 28.98 14.80 22.97
CA LYS A 12 28.06 15.62 22.17
C LYS A 12 27.64 14.90 20.88
N GLU A 13 28.52 14.18 20.22
CA GLU A 13 28.17 13.39 19.02
C GLU A 13 27.24 12.23 19.37
N PHE A 14 27.44 11.58 20.53
CA PHE A 14 26.56 10.51 20.98
C PHE A 14 25.13 11.02 21.29
N ARG A 15 24.98 12.23 21.82
CA ARG A 15 23.67 12.86 22.05
C ARG A 15 22.98 13.28 20.77
N VAL A 16 23.71 13.74 19.76
CA VAL A 16 23.17 14.10 18.44
C VAL A 16 22.70 12.84 17.71
N PHE A 17 23.50 11.75 17.74
CA PHE A 17 23.11 10.46 17.15
C PHE A 17 21.87 9.83 17.84
N THR A 18 21.76 9.95 19.16
CA THR A 18 20.60 9.47 19.92
C THR A 18 19.36 10.35 19.72
N LEU A 19 19.54 11.66 19.48
CA LEU A 19 18.45 12.58 19.15
C LEU A 19 17.95 12.39 17.70
N ILE A 20 18.83 12.13 16.77
CA ILE A 20 18.48 11.82 15.37
C ILE A 20 17.75 10.48 15.29
N ASN A 21 18.17 9.45 16.04
CA ASN A 21 17.46 8.18 16.12
C ASN A 21 16.12 8.28 16.87
N LYS A 22 15.96 9.20 17.84
CA LYS A 22 14.67 9.44 18.49
C LYS A 22 13.70 10.25 17.62
N GLN A 23 14.17 11.05 16.68
CA GLN A 23 13.30 11.76 15.73
C GLN A 23 12.79 10.85 14.60
N ASN A 24 13.46 9.72 14.32
CA ASN A 24 12.99 8.73 13.34
C ASN A 24 12.05 7.66 13.94
N GLN A 25 11.84 7.63 15.24
CA GLN A 25 10.75 6.91 15.89
C GLN A 25 9.53 7.82 16.04
N THR A 26 9.06 8.42 14.94
CA THR A 26 7.72 8.98 14.91
C THR A 26 6.78 7.78 14.99
N PHE A 27 6.21 7.56 16.18
CA PHE A 27 5.09 6.63 16.32
C PHE A 27 4.10 6.94 15.21
N LEU A 28 3.69 5.91 14.46
CA LEU A 28 2.51 6.04 13.61
C LEU A 28 1.36 6.42 14.55
N ASN A 29 0.98 7.70 14.56
CA ASN A 29 -0.30 8.12 15.09
C ASN A 29 -1.38 7.71 14.09
N MET A 30 -1.53 6.39 13.91
CA MET A 30 -2.67 5.87 13.15
C MET A 30 -3.94 6.20 13.94
N ARG A 31 -4.97 6.59 13.22
CA ARG A 31 -6.31 6.73 13.75
C ARG A 31 -6.78 5.42 14.40
N ASP A 32 -7.79 5.49 15.22
CA ASP A 32 -8.50 4.30 15.65
C ASP A 32 -8.94 3.51 14.42
N PHE A 33 -8.92 2.17 14.49
CA PHE A 33 -9.12 1.30 13.34
C PHE A 33 -10.37 1.67 12.51
N LYS A 34 -11.48 1.97 13.16
CA LYS A 34 -12.76 2.37 12.52
C LYS A 34 -12.72 3.72 11.79
N ASP A 35 -11.73 4.57 12.11
CA ASP A 35 -11.59 5.92 11.57
C ASP A 35 -10.46 6.00 10.51
N ILE A 36 -9.82 4.87 10.19
CA ILE A 36 -8.77 4.78 9.18
C ILE A 36 -9.30 5.29 7.83
N LYS A 37 -8.53 6.18 7.22
CA LYS A 37 -8.78 6.70 5.87
C LYS A 37 -7.81 6.09 4.87
N VAL A 38 -8.33 5.63 3.77
CA VAL A 38 -7.54 4.98 2.71
C VAL A 38 -7.65 5.76 1.41
N ALA A 39 -6.52 6.03 0.79
CA ALA A 39 -6.49 6.48 -0.60
C ALA A 39 -6.01 5.33 -1.50
N VAL A 40 -6.60 5.19 -2.68
CA VAL A 40 -6.24 4.15 -3.65
C VAL A 40 -5.83 4.81 -4.96
N ALA A 41 -4.58 4.64 -5.35
CA ALA A 41 -4.01 5.17 -6.59
C ALA A 41 -4.15 4.15 -7.74
N GLY A 42 -4.98 4.48 -8.71
CA GLY A 42 -5.38 3.64 -9.83
C GLY A 42 -6.72 2.95 -9.62
N THR A 43 -7.59 3.02 -10.64
CA THR A 43 -8.94 2.43 -10.63
C THR A 43 -9.10 1.34 -11.69
N GLY A 44 -8.02 0.56 -11.89
CA GLY A 44 -8.07 -0.73 -12.60
C GLY A 44 -8.67 -1.82 -11.74
N TYR A 45 -8.60 -3.08 -12.18
CA TYR A 45 -9.17 -4.23 -11.46
C TYR A 45 -8.68 -4.33 -10.02
N VAL A 46 -7.38 -4.21 -9.78
CA VAL A 46 -6.79 -4.29 -8.45
C VAL A 46 -7.24 -3.11 -7.58
N GLY A 47 -7.04 -1.89 -8.05
CA GLY A 47 -7.32 -0.71 -7.23
C GLY A 47 -8.81 -0.53 -6.94
N LEU A 48 -9.68 -0.69 -7.95
CA LEU A 48 -11.11 -0.50 -7.76
C LEU A 48 -11.74 -1.59 -6.90
N SER A 49 -11.29 -2.85 -7.03
CA SER A 49 -11.79 -3.93 -6.16
C SER A 49 -11.40 -3.70 -4.69
N ILE A 50 -10.18 -3.27 -4.41
CA ILE A 50 -9.73 -2.90 -3.06
C ILE A 50 -10.50 -1.66 -2.55
N ALA A 51 -10.66 -0.63 -3.38
CA ALA A 51 -11.41 0.57 -2.99
C ALA A 51 -12.86 0.23 -2.64
N THR A 52 -13.52 -0.60 -3.44
CA THR A 52 -14.89 -1.07 -3.18
C THR A 52 -14.97 -1.94 -1.94
N LEU A 53 -14.01 -2.84 -1.74
CA LEU A 53 -13.92 -3.71 -0.55
C LEU A 53 -13.86 -2.88 0.73
N LEU A 54 -12.91 -1.94 0.81
CA LEU A 54 -12.65 -1.14 1.99
C LEU A 54 -13.72 -0.08 2.24
N ALA A 55 -14.33 0.45 1.18
CA ALA A 55 -15.38 1.48 1.28
C ALA A 55 -16.68 1.00 1.94
N GLN A 56 -16.81 -0.30 2.20
CA GLN A 56 -17.93 -0.85 2.98
C GLN A 56 -17.87 -0.40 4.45
N HIS A 57 -16.68 -0.14 4.98
CA HIS A 57 -16.45 0.16 6.41
C HIS A 57 -15.65 1.44 6.64
N HIS A 58 -14.83 1.86 5.70
CA HIS A 58 -13.87 2.96 5.82
C HIS A 58 -14.11 4.05 4.78
N HIS A 59 -13.62 5.26 5.07
CA HIS A 59 -13.58 6.32 4.05
C HIS A 59 -12.47 6.04 3.04
N VAL A 60 -12.85 5.89 1.76
CA VAL A 60 -11.92 5.60 0.67
C VAL A 60 -11.98 6.69 -0.40
N THR A 61 -10.82 7.23 -0.73
CA THR A 61 -10.65 8.15 -1.86
C THR A 61 -9.90 7.45 -2.99
N ALA A 62 -10.60 7.12 -4.08
CA ALA A 62 -10.00 6.56 -5.29
C ALA A 62 -9.42 7.66 -6.17
N VAL A 63 -8.17 7.50 -6.61
CA VAL A 63 -7.46 8.46 -7.46
C VAL A 63 -7.18 7.81 -8.81
N ASP A 64 -7.59 8.47 -9.89
CA ASP A 64 -7.21 8.07 -11.25
C ASP A 64 -6.83 9.32 -12.05
N VAL A 65 -6.07 9.15 -13.12
CA VAL A 65 -5.68 10.22 -14.03
C VAL A 65 -6.66 10.42 -15.18
N ILE A 66 -7.64 9.53 -15.33
CA ILE A 66 -8.63 9.51 -16.41
C ILE A 66 -9.95 10.12 -15.93
N PRO A 67 -10.35 11.34 -16.43
CA PRO A 67 -11.53 12.03 -15.95
C PRO A 67 -12.83 11.21 -16.05
N GLU A 68 -13.02 10.49 -17.16
CA GLU A 68 -14.24 9.69 -17.38
C GLU A 68 -14.39 8.56 -16.35
N LYS A 69 -13.28 7.99 -15.86
CA LYS A 69 -13.33 6.97 -14.80
C LYS A 69 -13.77 7.58 -13.47
N VAL A 70 -13.22 8.76 -13.14
CA VAL A 70 -13.58 9.49 -11.92
C VAL A 70 -15.06 9.89 -11.94
N GLU A 71 -15.54 10.41 -13.08
CA GLU A 71 -16.94 10.77 -13.26
C GLU A 71 -17.88 9.57 -13.10
N LYS A 72 -17.56 8.45 -13.77
CA LYS A 72 -18.34 7.21 -13.64
C LYS A 72 -18.43 6.75 -12.19
N LEU A 73 -17.30 6.68 -11.47
CA LEU A 73 -17.28 6.24 -10.08
C LEU A 73 -18.12 7.11 -9.16
N ASN A 74 -18.04 8.44 -9.30
CA ASN A 74 -18.85 9.37 -8.53
C ASN A 74 -20.35 9.27 -8.85
N ASN A 75 -20.70 8.77 -10.04
CA ASN A 75 -22.06 8.42 -10.43
C ASN A 75 -22.44 6.96 -10.13
N LYS A 76 -21.63 6.23 -9.32
CA LYS A 76 -21.82 4.82 -8.96
C LYS A 76 -21.85 3.87 -10.15
N ILE A 77 -21.13 4.20 -11.21
CA ILE A 77 -20.97 3.40 -12.42
C ILE A 77 -19.55 2.85 -12.46
N SER A 78 -19.39 1.54 -12.66
CA SER A 78 -18.06 0.93 -12.80
C SER A 78 -17.39 1.35 -14.12
N PRO A 79 -16.13 1.82 -14.08
CA PRO A 79 -15.37 2.09 -15.30
C PRO A 79 -14.73 0.83 -15.90
N ILE A 80 -14.86 -0.32 -15.24
CA ILE A 80 -14.33 -1.61 -15.66
C ILE A 80 -15.44 -2.67 -15.59
N GLN A 81 -15.26 -3.76 -16.33
CA GLN A 81 -16.23 -4.86 -16.36
C GLN A 81 -15.94 -5.85 -15.21
N ASP A 82 -16.73 -5.79 -14.15
CA ASP A 82 -16.72 -6.71 -13.01
C ASP A 82 -18.10 -6.70 -12.34
N ASP A 83 -18.84 -7.80 -12.48
CA ASP A 83 -20.23 -7.90 -12.05
C ASP A 83 -20.42 -7.57 -10.55
N TYR A 84 -19.44 -7.94 -9.72
CA TYR A 84 -19.51 -7.66 -8.28
C TYR A 84 -19.23 -6.20 -7.95
N ILE A 85 -18.28 -5.56 -8.65
CA ILE A 85 -18.03 -4.12 -8.50
C ILE A 85 -19.26 -3.33 -8.94
N GLU A 86 -19.84 -3.65 -10.11
CA GLU A 86 -21.06 -3.01 -10.62
C GLU A 86 -22.20 -3.13 -9.62
N LYS A 87 -22.44 -4.34 -9.10
CA LYS A 87 -23.46 -4.60 -8.09
C LYS A 87 -23.21 -3.81 -6.80
N TYR A 88 -21.98 -3.81 -6.28
CA TYR A 88 -21.66 -3.13 -5.02
C TYR A 88 -21.79 -1.61 -5.15
N LEU A 89 -21.35 -1.02 -6.25
CA LEU A 89 -21.51 0.42 -6.51
C LEU A 89 -22.99 0.81 -6.58
N ALA A 90 -23.84 -0.03 -7.18
CA ALA A 90 -25.26 0.25 -7.33
C ALA A 90 -26.06 0.04 -6.03
N GLU A 91 -25.76 -1.02 -5.27
CA GLU A 91 -26.62 -1.50 -4.18
C GLU A 91 -26.11 -1.21 -2.77
N LYS A 92 -24.79 -1.03 -2.59
CA LYS A 92 -24.18 -0.86 -1.26
C LYS A 92 -23.96 0.61 -0.88
N PRO A 93 -24.14 0.98 0.39
CA PRO A 93 -23.79 2.30 0.89
C PRO A 93 -22.26 2.41 1.07
N LEU A 94 -21.53 2.56 -0.02
CA LEU A 94 -20.07 2.68 -0.02
C LEU A 94 -19.64 4.11 0.36
N ASN A 95 -18.69 4.22 1.29
CA ASN A 95 -18.03 5.49 1.61
C ASN A 95 -16.84 5.73 0.66
N LEU A 96 -17.16 5.83 -0.64
CA LEU A 96 -16.21 5.93 -1.75
C LEU A 96 -16.38 7.25 -2.49
N VAL A 97 -15.29 7.98 -2.66
CA VAL A 97 -15.21 9.19 -3.50
C VAL A 97 -14.06 9.02 -4.49
N ALA A 98 -14.25 9.45 -5.74
CA ALA A 98 -13.20 9.43 -6.75
C ALA A 98 -12.73 10.85 -7.09
N THR A 99 -11.43 11.02 -7.37
CA THR A 99 -10.83 12.32 -7.68
C THR A 99 -9.65 12.21 -8.65
N LEU A 100 -9.41 13.28 -9.40
CA LEU A 100 -8.18 13.48 -10.19
C LEU A 100 -7.03 14.06 -9.33
N ASN A 101 -7.36 14.60 -8.15
CA ASN A 101 -6.41 15.31 -7.31
C ASN A 101 -5.78 14.38 -6.27
N GLY A 102 -4.74 13.66 -6.69
CA GLY A 102 -3.97 12.77 -5.81
C GLY A 102 -3.36 13.48 -4.61
N LYS A 103 -2.86 14.71 -4.79
CA LYS A 103 -2.27 15.49 -3.69
C LYS A 103 -3.26 15.71 -2.54
N SER A 104 -4.49 16.07 -2.85
CA SER A 104 -5.54 16.25 -1.85
C SER A 104 -5.96 14.92 -1.22
N ALA A 105 -6.08 13.86 -2.03
CA ALA A 105 -6.48 12.54 -1.56
C ALA A 105 -5.48 11.93 -0.57
N TYR A 106 -4.18 12.10 -0.84
CA TYR A 106 -3.12 11.49 -0.01
C TYR A 106 -2.83 12.29 1.27
N ALA A 107 -3.15 13.59 1.30
CA ALA A 107 -2.80 14.49 2.41
C ALA A 107 -3.35 14.05 3.77
N ASP A 108 -4.49 13.39 3.80
CA ASP A 108 -5.17 12.95 5.02
C ASP A 108 -5.39 11.42 5.09
N ALA A 109 -4.68 10.66 4.26
CA ALA A 109 -4.77 9.20 4.25
C ALA A 109 -3.81 8.58 5.28
N ASP A 110 -4.25 7.56 5.99
CA ASP A 110 -3.39 6.71 6.82
C ASP A 110 -2.67 5.67 5.95
N PHE A 111 -3.41 5.10 4.99
CA PHE A 111 -2.87 4.20 3.98
C PHE A 111 -3.05 4.76 2.57
N VAL A 112 -2.02 4.64 1.76
CA VAL A 112 -2.10 4.87 0.30
C VAL A 112 -1.81 3.56 -0.41
N VAL A 113 -2.84 2.95 -0.98
CA VAL A 113 -2.73 1.72 -1.78
C VAL A 113 -2.33 2.09 -3.20
N ILE A 114 -1.19 1.59 -3.64
CA ILE A 114 -0.64 1.87 -4.98
C ILE A 114 -0.96 0.71 -5.91
N ALA A 115 -1.97 0.90 -6.76
CA ALA A 115 -2.41 -0.04 -7.79
C ALA A 115 -2.23 0.56 -9.20
N ALA A 116 -1.18 1.35 -9.36
CA ALA A 116 -0.80 1.95 -10.63
C ALA A 116 -0.33 0.87 -11.63
N PRO A 117 -0.54 1.06 -12.95
CA PRO A 117 -0.13 0.09 -13.94
C PRO A 117 1.40 -0.08 -13.97
N THR A 118 1.83 -1.33 -14.17
CA THR A 118 3.21 -1.69 -14.41
C THR A 118 3.29 -2.52 -15.68
N ASN A 119 4.26 -2.26 -16.55
CA ASN A 119 4.42 -2.97 -17.81
C ASN A 119 5.77 -3.67 -17.85
N TYR A 120 5.76 -4.93 -18.29
CA TYR A 120 6.98 -5.68 -18.57
C TYR A 120 7.30 -5.69 -20.05
N ASP A 121 8.44 -5.08 -20.44
CA ASP A 121 8.97 -5.15 -21.80
C ASP A 121 9.91 -6.37 -21.91
N SER A 122 9.42 -7.46 -22.50
CA SER A 122 10.17 -8.70 -22.66
C SER A 122 11.38 -8.57 -23.60
N LYS A 123 11.40 -7.57 -24.50
CA LYS A 123 12.52 -7.33 -25.40
C LYS A 123 13.68 -6.65 -24.71
N LYS A 124 13.39 -5.81 -23.72
CA LYS A 124 14.39 -5.07 -22.93
C LYS A 124 14.67 -5.70 -21.57
N ASN A 125 13.95 -6.78 -21.22
CA ASN A 125 13.94 -7.33 -19.85
C ASN A 125 13.76 -6.23 -18.79
N PHE A 126 12.86 -5.29 -19.08
CA PHE A 126 12.66 -4.10 -18.27
C PHE A 126 11.23 -4.05 -17.71
N PHE A 127 11.14 -3.76 -16.43
CA PHE A 127 9.88 -3.56 -15.73
C PHE A 127 9.65 -2.06 -15.54
N ASP A 128 8.68 -1.49 -16.25
CA ASP A 128 8.32 -0.08 -16.12
C ASP A 128 7.48 0.11 -14.85
N THR A 129 8.09 0.71 -13.85
CA THR A 129 7.49 1.05 -12.55
C THR A 129 7.31 2.55 -12.38
N SER A 130 7.45 3.34 -13.45
CA SER A 130 7.41 4.80 -13.39
C SER A 130 6.11 5.34 -12.79
N ALA A 131 4.96 4.72 -13.08
CA ALA A 131 3.68 5.12 -12.51
C ALA A 131 3.60 4.85 -11.00
N VAL A 132 4.20 3.76 -10.50
CA VAL A 132 4.31 3.47 -9.07
C VAL A 132 5.17 4.52 -8.38
N GLU A 133 6.32 4.84 -8.97
CA GLU A 133 7.24 5.84 -8.43
C GLU A 133 6.64 7.25 -8.41
N ALA A 134 5.90 7.64 -9.45
CA ALA A 134 5.19 8.92 -9.49
C ALA A 134 4.16 9.05 -8.34
N VAL A 135 3.48 7.97 -7.99
CA VAL A 135 2.58 7.95 -6.82
C VAL A 135 3.38 8.09 -5.53
N ILE A 136 4.47 7.34 -5.36
CA ILE A 136 5.35 7.46 -4.17
C ILE A 136 5.82 8.90 -3.98
N GLU A 137 6.33 9.54 -5.03
CA GLU A 137 6.78 10.93 -5.00
C GLU A 137 5.67 11.90 -4.57
N LEU A 138 4.46 11.72 -5.13
CA LEU A 138 3.32 12.57 -4.79
C LEU A 138 2.85 12.36 -3.34
N VAL A 139 2.87 11.13 -2.84
CA VAL A 139 2.57 10.83 -1.43
C VAL A 139 3.58 11.49 -0.52
N LEU A 140 4.87 11.36 -0.79
CA LEU A 140 5.94 11.98 0.01
C LEU A 140 5.83 13.50 0.08
N GLN A 141 5.40 14.14 -1.01
CA GLN A 141 5.14 15.59 -1.04
C GLN A 141 3.87 16.02 -0.28
N SER A 142 2.89 15.12 -0.16
CA SER A 142 1.58 15.44 0.41
C SER A 142 1.45 15.00 1.86
N ASN A 143 1.92 13.79 2.18
CA ASN A 143 1.85 13.17 3.50
C ASN A 143 2.95 12.12 3.67
N PRO A 144 4.16 12.51 4.08
CA PRO A 144 5.27 11.59 4.27
C PRO A 144 5.05 10.54 5.39
N ASN A 145 4.01 10.73 6.21
CA ASN A 145 3.67 9.80 7.30
C ASN A 145 2.71 8.69 6.87
N ALA A 146 2.04 8.81 5.72
CA ALA A 146 1.16 7.76 5.22
C ALA A 146 1.93 6.45 4.98
N ILE A 147 1.28 5.32 5.26
CA ILE A 147 1.81 4.01 4.89
C ILE A 147 1.43 3.73 3.44
N MET A 148 2.42 3.60 2.57
CA MET A 148 2.23 3.23 1.18
C MET A 148 2.22 1.70 1.05
N VAL A 149 1.17 1.15 0.46
CA VAL A 149 1.02 -0.29 0.21
C VAL A 149 1.07 -0.54 -1.29
N ILE A 150 2.17 -1.07 -1.78
CA ILE A 150 2.30 -1.43 -3.20
C ILE A 150 1.49 -2.70 -3.45
N LYS A 151 0.49 -2.61 -4.34
CA LYS A 151 -0.34 -3.72 -4.83
C LYS A 151 -0.03 -4.05 -6.28
N SER A 152 0.63 -3.15 -7.00
CA SER A 152 1.09 -3.38 -8.38
C SER A 152 2.07 -4.54 -8.45
N THR A 153 2.10 -5.23 -9.59
CA THR A 153 3.10 -6.28 -9.84
C THR A 153 4.48 -5.65 -10.01
N ILE A 154 5.43 -6.07 -9.21
CA ILE A 154 6.79 -5.52 -9.16
C ILE A 154 7.83 -6.64 -9.14
N PRO A 155 9.09 -6.38 -9.56
CA PRO A 155 10.17 -7.36 -9.46
C PRO A 155 10.57 -7.62 -7.99
N VAL A 156 11.15 -8.80 -7.75
CA VAL A 156 11.72 -9.14 -6.43
C VAL A 156 12.85 -8.17 -6.07
N GLY A 157 12.82 -7.65 -4.84
CA GLY A 157 13.76 -6.64 -4.33
C GLY A 157 13.33 -5.18 -4.59
N TYR A 158 12.24 -4.96 -5.30
CA TYR A 158 11.80 -3.60 -5.66
C TYR A 158 11.38 -2.77 -4.45
N THR A 159 10.66 -3.35 -3.48
CA THR A 159 10.24 -2.60 -2.29
C THR A 159 11.45 -2.09 -1.51
N ALA A 160 12.48 -2.91 -1.31
CA ALA A 160 13.72 -2.49 -0.68
C ALA A 160 14.45 -1.39 -1.48
N TYR A 161 14.45 -1.52 -2.81
CA TYR A 161 15.03 -0.52 -3.71
C TYR A 161 14.35 0.84 -3.58
N VAL A 162 13.02 0.94 -3.68
CA VAL A 162 12.31 2.24 -3.60
C VAL A 162 12.37 2.83 -2.20
N ARG A 163 12.35 2.02 -1.13
CA ARG A 163 12.58 2.49 0.24
C ARG A 163 13.93 3.20 0.37
N LYS A 164 14.98 2.62 -0.20
CA LYS A 164 16.32 3.22 -0.23
C LYS A 164 16.38 4.45 -1.14
N LYS A 165 15.82 4.35 -2.36
CA LYS A 165 15.82 5.43 -3.36
C LYS A 165 15.19 6.70 -2.81
N TYR A 166 14.06 6.58 -2.15
CA TYR A 166 13.30 7.71 -1.61
C TYR A 166 13.59 8.03 -0.14
N ASN A 167 14.54 7.32 0.48
CA ASN A 167 14.83 7.41 1.91
C ASN A 167 13.55 7.39 2.77
N CYS A 168 12.64 6.47 2.45
CA CYS A 168 11.33 6.33 3.07
C CYS A 168 11.11 4.91 3.60
N SER A 169 10.90 4.78 4.89
CA SER A 169 10.59 3.49 5.52
C SER A 169 9.10 3.12 5.45
N ASN A 170 8.19 4.05 5.13
CA ASN A 170 6.74 3.85 5.17
C ASN A 170 6.17 3.16 3.91
N ILE A 171 6.90 2.21 3.34
CA ILE A 171 6.47 1.45 2.17
C ILE A 171 6.46 -0.03 2.52
N ILE A 172 5.30 -0.67 2.31
CA ILE A 172 5.08 -2.11 2.44
C ILE A 172 4.54 -2.68 1.12
N PHE A 173 4.53 -3.99 0.99
CA PHE A 173 4.07 -4.68 -0.22
C PHE A 173 2.95 -5.67 0.12
N SER A 174 1.89 -5.70 -0.68
CA SER A 174 0.84 -6.71 -0.53
C SER A 174 0.47 -7.27 -1.90
N PRO A 175 0.93 -8.47 -2.26
CA PRO A 175 0.64 -9.09 -3.54
C PRO A 175 -0.85 -9.30 -3.76
N GLU A 176 -1.24 -9.34 -5.04
CA GLU A 176 -2.61 -9.62 -5.47
C GLU A 176 -2.68 -10.92 -6.27
N PHE A 177 -3.73 -11.70 -6.06
CA PHE A 177 -3.95 -13.00 -6.70
C PHE A 177 -5.30 -13.10 -7.40
N LEU A 178 -5.94 -11.97 -7.68
CA LEU A 178 -7.26 -11.89 -8.31
C LEU A 178 -7.24 -12.17 -9.81
N ARG A 179 -8.40 -12.55 -10.33
CA ARG A 179 -8.71 -12.62 -11.76
C ARG A 179 -9.37 -11.29 -12.19
N GLU A 180 -8.95 -10.74 -13.34
CA GLU A 180 -9.37 -9.41 -13.78
C GLU A 180 -10.89 -9.22 -13.77
N SER A 181 -11.67 -10.11 -14.40
CA SER A 181 -13.13 -10.00 -14.47
C SER A 181 -13.88 -10.44 -13.20
N LYS A 182 -13.17 -10.83 -12.14
CA LYS A 182 -13.73 -11.29 -10.85
C LYS A 182 -13.00 -10.70 -9.66
N ALA A 183 -12.47 -9.50 -9.85
CA ALA A 183 -11.53 -8.91 -8.90
C ALA A 183 -12.16 -8.69 -7.52
N LEU A 184 -13.37 -8.15 -7.45
CA LEU A 184 -14.04 -7.96 -6.16
C LEU A 184 -14.46 -9.30 -5.55
N TYR A 185 -14.95 -10.26 -6.34
CA TYR A 185 -15.30 -11.59 -5.82
C TYR A 185 -14.08 -12.25 -5.17
N ASP A 186 -12.91 -12.21 -5.84
CA ASP A 186 -11.68 -12.80 -5.30
C ASP A 186 -11.16 -12.08 -4.04
N ASN A 187 -11.47 -10.79 -3.87
CA ASN A 187 -11.19 -10.05 -2.63
C ASN A 187 -12.24 -10.30 -1.53
N LEU A 188 -13.48 -10.60 -1.87
CA LEU A 188 -14.52 -11.00 -0.91
C LEU A 188 -14.28 -12.44 -0.38
N TYR A 189 -13.68 -13.29 -1.20
CA TYR A 189 -13.36 -14.70 -0.87
C TYR A 189 -11.89 -15.02 -1.13
N PRO A 190 -10.95 -14.30 -0.48
CA PRO A 190 -9.53 -14.45 -0.78
C PRO A 190 -9.03 -15.84 -0.37
N SER A 191 -8.15 -16.41 -1.18
CA SER A 191 -7.46 -17.66 -0.82
C SER A 191 -6.53 -17.44 0.38
N ARG A 192 -5.89 -16.27 0.43
CA ARG A 192 -4.97 -15.82 1.46
C ARG A 192 -4.76 -14.31 1.38
N ILE A 193 -4.33 -13.71 2.47
CA ILE A 193 -3.84 -12.33 2.53
C ILE A 193 -2.35 -12.39 2.87
N ILE A 194 -1.53 -11.71 2.09
CA ILE A 194 -0.08 -11.61 2.34
C ILE A 194 0.31 -10.13 2.41
N VAL A 195 1.07 -9.77 3.44
CA VAL A 195 1.66 -8.45 3.55
C VAL A 195 3.15 -8.58 3.84
N GLY A 196 3.98 -8.08 2.92
CA GLY A 196 5.42 -7.98 3.05
C GLY A 196 5.81 -6.68 3.72
N THR A 197 6.61 -6.76 4.78
CA THR A 197 7.04 -5.64 5.58
C THR A 197 8.48 -5.79 6.06
N ASP A 198 9.01 -4.80 6.75
CA ASP A 198 10.25 -4.89 7.51
C ASP A 198 9.94 -5.56 8.85
N MET A 199 10.38 -6.81 9.01
CA MET A 199 10.09 -7.60 10.20
C MET A 199 10.84 -7.12 11.46
N GLU A 200 11.86 -6.26 11.28
CA GLU A 200 12.61 -5.66 12.38
C GLU A 200 12.02 -4.31 12.84
N ASP A 201 11.14 -3.70 12.03
CA ASP A 201 10.42 -2.47 12.38
C ASP A 201 9.02 -2.80 12.93
N GLU A 202 8.90 -2.85 14.26
CA GLU A 202 7.63 -3.14 14.95
C GLU A 202 6.48 -2.23 14.51
N ARG A 203 6.78 -0.98 14.16
CA ARG A 203 5.81 0.00 13.66
C ARG A 203 5.21 -0.44 12.32
N LEU A 204 6.06 -0.93 11.41
CA LEU A 204 5.62 -1.43 10.11
C LEU A 204 4.95 -2.79 10.22
N VAL A 205 5.39 -3.66 11.13
CA VAL A 205 4.69 -4.93 11.41
C VAL A 205 3.27 -4.63 11.91
N LYS A 206 3.09 -3.65 12.80
CA LYS A 206 1.77 -3.21 13.25
C LYS A 206 0.93 -2.66 12.09
N ALA A 207 1.50 -1.81 11.22
CA ALA A 207 0.82 -1.29 10.05
C ALA A 207 0.41 -2.39 9.07
N ALA A 208 1.29 -3.39 8.84
CA ALA A 208 1.00 -4.54 7.99
C ALA A 208 -0.17 -5.39 8.52
N ASN A 209 -0.21 -5.63 9.84
CA ASN A 209 -1.33 -6.30 10.49
C ASN A 209 -2.62 -5.49 10.35
N SER A 210 -2.58 -4.17 10.62
CA SER A 210 -3.75 -3.29 10.46
C SER A 210 -4.27 -3.31 9.03
N PHE A 211 -3.39 -3.27 8.02
CA PHE A 211 -3.79 -3.37 6.62
C PHE A 211 -4.43 -4.73 6.28
N ALA A 212 -3.87 -5.83 6.80
CA ALA A 212 -4.46 -7.15 6.64
C ALA A 212 -5.85 -7.25 7.29
N ASP A 213 -6.03 -6.60 8.46
CA ASP A 213 -7.33 -6.57 9.14
C ASP A 213 -8.38 -5.73 8.38
N LEU A 214 -7.98 -4.63 7.73
CA LEU A 214 -8.85 -3.89 6.81
C LEU A 214 -9.38 -4.78 5.67
N LEU A 215 -8.51 -5.60 5.07
CA LEU A 215 -8.91 -6.53 4.01
C LEU A 215 -9.83 -7.63 4.52
N LYS A 216 -9.59 -8.15 5.73
CA LYS A 216 -10.47 -9.15 6.36
C LYS A 216 -11.84 -8.59 6.68
N GLU A 217 -11.92 -7.37 7.21
CA GLU A 217 -13.17 -6.73 7.56
C GLU A 217 -14.09 -6.55 6.35
N GLY A 218 -13.53 -6.22 5.18
CA GLY A 218 -14.27 -6.11 3.93
C GLY A 218 -14.67 -7.46 3.31
N ALA A 219 -13.97 -8.54 3.64
CA ALA A 219 -14.20 -9.87 3.07
C ALA A 219 -15.45 -10.55 3.65
N ILE A 220 -16.06 -11.44 2.85
CA ILE A 220 -17.16 -12.29 3.30
C ILE A 220 -16.62 -13.60 3.92
N LYS A 221 -15.49 -14.08 3.41
CA LYS A 221 -14.84 -15.28 3.94
C LYS A 221 -14.33 -15.03 5.35
N GLU A 222 -14.69 -15.90 6.30
CA GLU A 222 -14.32 -15.76 7.72
C GLU A 222 -12.88 -16.25 8.00
N ASP A 223 -12.55 -17.48 7.60
CA ASP A 223 -11.24 -18.08 7.88
C ASP A 223 -10.24 -17.76 6.74
N ILE A 224 -9.59 -16.61 6.84
CA ILE A 224 -8.60 -16.17 5.84
C ILE A 224 -7.19 -16.40 6.38
N ASN A 225 -6.43 -17.27 5.69
CA ASN A 225 -5.02 -17.43 5.97
C ASN A 225 -4.27 -16.11 5.71
N THR A 226 -3.69 -15.56 6.77
CA THR A 226 -3.01 -14.25 6.74
C THR A 226 -1.55 -14.43 7.11
N LEU A 227 -0.66 -13.95 6.23
CA LEU A 227 0.78 -14.09 6.36
C LEU A 227 1.44 -12.71 6.34
N ILE A 228 2.12 -12.37 7.44
CA ILE A 228 3.01 -11.21 7.50
C ILE A 228 4.44 -11.73 7.39
N MET A 229 5.21 -11.21 6.44
CA MET A 229 6.56 -11.71 6.12
C MET A 229 7.46 -10.58 5.59
N GLY A 230 8.71 -10.86 5.32
CA GLY A 230 9.62 -9.90 4.67
C GLY A 230 9.14 -9.52 3.25
N PHE A 231 9.54 -8.34 2.76
CA PHE A 231 9.09 -7.91 1.42
C PHE A 231 9.57 -8.86 0.33
N THR A 232 10.84 -9.29 0.38
CA THR A 232 11.43 -10.16 -0.66
C THR A 232 10.70 -11.48 -0.77
N GLU A 233 10.31 -12.05 0.38
CA GLU A 233 9.52 -13.27 0.44
C GLU A 233 8.12 -13.06 -0.16
N ALA A 234 7.46 -11.95 0.18
CA ALA A 234 6.13 -11.62 -0.36
C ALA A 234 6.18 -11.38 -1.88
N GLU A 235 7.21 -10.69 -2.37
CA GLU A 235 7.44 -10.45 -3.80
C GLU A 235 7.72 -11.78 -4.53
N ALA A 236 8.53 -12.67 -3.94
CA ALA A 236 8.82 -13.99 -4.49
C ALA A 236 7.56 -14.87 -4.57
N VAL A 237 6.70 -14.86 -3.55
CA VAL A 237 5.41 -15.58 -3.59
C VAL A 237 4.56 -15.14 -4.77
N LYS A 238 4.51 -13.81 -5.07
CA LYS A 238 3.77 -13.31 -6.24
C LYS A 238 4.36 -13.81 -7.54
N LEU A 239 5.70 -13.77 -7.68
CA LEU A 239 6.39 -14.25 -8.88
C LEU A 239 6.07 -15.72 -9.12
N PHE A 240 6.22 -16.57 -8.11
CA PHE A 240 5.95 -18.01 -8.24
C PHE A 240 4.47 -18.30 -8.56
N ALA A 241 3.53 -17.61 -7.91
CA ALA A 241 2.11 -17.82 -8.17
C ALA A 241 1.66 -17.40 -9.58
N ASN A 242 2.41 -16.55 -10.27
CA ASN A 242 2.12 -16.16 -11.65
C ASN A 242 2.80 -17.09 -12.67
N THR A 243 3.75 -17.94 -12.26
CA THR A 243 4.56 -18.79 -13.16
C THR A 243 4.03 -20.24 -13.21
N TYR A 244 3.30 -20.66 -12.20
CA TYR A 244 2.71 -22.00 -12.05
C TYR A 244 1.20 -21.92 -11.84
#